data_37fc2c40cfc7e2ffbe37ad2d29f65cc5
#
_entry.id   37fc2c40cfc7e2ffbe37ad2d29f65cc5
#
_cell.length_a   1.000
_cell.length_b   1.000
_cell.length_c   1.000
_cell.angle_alpha   90.00
_cell.angle_beta   90.00
_cell.angle_gamma   90.00
#
_symmetry.space_group_name_H-M   'P 1'
#
loop_
_entity.id
_entity.type
_entity.pdbx_description
1 polymer ?
#
loop_
_entity_poly.entity_id
_entity_poly.type
_entity_poly.pdbx_seq_one_letter_code
_entity_poly.pdbx_strand_id
1 'polypeptide(L)'
;MQVGIVSDTHDNYAAAEAIAAVFADRGIDTVVHCGDFVAPPLLAAFEGHGFDLHGVLGNNDGELDGLEQTIEDLSDDSQLHGRYADLTFDGTEVHVLHGDQGLEEVNSRAESGGYDYVCYGHFHVAEERSVGDTTVVNPGAHFPTVPEQYRSVAVLDTDTDEIEFVSVDE
;
A
#
# COMPACT_ATOMS: atom_id res chain seq x y z
N MET A 1 16.70 2.10 -1.00
CA MET A 1 15.73 3.01 -0.35
C MET A 1 14.67 2.22 0.40
N GLN A 2 13.89 2.88 1.30
CA GLN A 2 12.76 2.22 1.96
C GLN A 2 11.44 2.72 1.40
N VAL A 3 10.49 1.79 1.15
CA VAL A 3 9.15 2.07 0.64
C VAL A 3 8.13 1.55 1.64
N GLY A 4 7.23 2.41 2.11
CA GLY A 4 6.11 2.02 2.96
C GLY A 4 4.99 1.41 2.14
N ILE A 5 4.43 0.28 2.57
CA ILE A 5 3.32 -0.40 1.90
C ILE A 5 2.16 -0.51 2.88
N VAL A 6 1.01 -0.02 2.49
CA VAL A 6 -0.23 0.00 3.29
C VAL A 6 -1.42 -0.40 2.43
N SER A 7 -2.49 -0.90 3.04
CA SER A 7 -3.75 -1.24 2.37
C SER A 7 -4.93 -1.17 3.33
N ASP A 8 -6.14 -1.10 2.77
CA ASP A 8 -7.39 -1.33 3.50
C ASP A 8 -7.53 -0.48 4.77
N THR A 9 -7.35 0.83 4.62
CA THR A 9 -7.49 1.81 5.71
C THR A 9 -8.95 2.13 6.05
N HIS A 10 -9.90 1.90 5.10
CA HIS A 10 -11.35 1.93 5.30
C HIS A 10 -11.85 3.12 6.13
N ASP A 11 -11.50 4.36 5.74
CA ASP A 11 -11.87 5.59 6.45
C ASP A 11 -11.47 5.62 7.95
N ASN A 12 -10.59 4.72 8.38
CA ASN A 12 -10.04 4.76 9.73
C ASN A 12 -8.93 5.81 9.84
N TYR A 13 -9.34 7.05 10.09
CA TYR A 13 -8.45 8.20 10.16
C TYR A 13 -7.37 8.04 11.25
N ALA A 14 -7.75 7.50 12.43
CA ALA A 14 -6.80 7.28 13.53
C ALA A 14 -5.69 6.29 13.15
N ALA A 15 -6.06 5.21 12.46
CA ALA A 15 -5.07 4.27 11.92
C ALA A 15 -4.19 4.93 10.86
N ALA A 16 -4.78 5.73 9.95
CA ALA A 16 -4.01 6.44 8.93
C ALA A 16 -3.01 7.43 9.54
N GLU A 17 -3.38 8.16 10.60
CA GLU A 17 -2.44 9.02 11.35
C GLU A 17 -1.30 8.21 12.01
N ALA A 18 -1.63 7.06 12.62
CA ALA A 18 -0.62 6.18 13.23
C ALA A 18 0.34 5.60 12.16
N ILE A 19 -0.18 5.21 10.99
CA ILE A 19 0.60 4.74 9.85
C ILE A 19 1.54 5.84 9.35
N ALA A 20 1.02 7.05 9.14
CA ALA A 20 1.82 8.18 8.70
C ALA A 20 2.96 8.48 9.69
N ALA A 21 2.67 8.42 11.01
CA ALA A 21 3.69 8.58 12.04
C ALA A 21 4.77 7.47 11.98
N VAL A 22 4.36 6.20 11.79
CA VAL A 22 5.30 5.07 11.65
C VAL A 22 6.24 5.28 10.48
N PHE A 23 5.73 5.71 9.32
CA PHE A 23 6.56 5.97 8.14
C PHE A 23 7.47 7.18 8.34
N ALA A 24 6.94 8.28 8.86
CA ALA A 24 7.73 9.49 9.13
C ALA A 24 8.87 9.25 10.15
N ASP A 25 8.61 8.52 11.24
CA ASP A 25 9.61 8.20 12.26
C ASP A 25 10.75 7.32 11.71
N ARG A 26 10.48 6.56 10.65
CA ARG A 26 11.46 5.74 9.94
C ARG A 26 12.18 6.48 8.83
N GLY A 27 11.78 7.70 8.52
CA GLY A 27 12.32 8.49 7.42
C GLY A 27 11.93 7.96 6.05
N ILE A 28 10.79 7.26 5.97
CA ILE A 28 10.20 6.78 4.72
C ILE A 28 9.42 7.94 4.12
N ASP A 29 9.70 8.29 2.89
CA ASP A 29 9.05 9.35 2.12
C ASP A 29 8.23 8.83 0.93
N THR A 30 8.41 7.58 0.52
CA THR A 30 7.66 6.93 -0.56
C THR A 30 6.70 5.89 0.01
N VAL A 31 5.41 6.04 -0.31
CA VAL A 31 4.32 5.19 0.20
C VAL A 31 3.51 4.59 -0.94
N VAL A 32 3.26 3.29 -0.88
CA VAL A 32 2.36 2.55 -1.77
C VAL A 32 1.10 2.17 -1.00
N HIS A 33 -0.06 2.54 -1.50
CA HIS A 33 -1.36 2.14 -0.94
C HIS A 33 -2.10 1.20 -1.90
N CYS A 34 -2.36 -0.02 -1.44
CA CYS A 34 -2.95 -1.09 -2.27
C CYS A 34 -4.50 -1.03 -2.35
N GLY A 35 -5.10 0.14 -2.11
CA GLY A 35 -6.54 0.35 -2.30
C GLY A 35 -7.38 0.25 -1.02
N ASP A 36 -8.67 0.53 -1.17
CA ASP A 36 -9.66 0.64 -0.09
C ASP A 36 -9.31 1.76 0.92
N PHE A 37 -9.11 2.97 0.39
CA PHE A 37 -9.13 4.23 1.16
C PHE A 37 -10.52 4.54 1.67
N VAL A 38 -11.51 4.37 0.80
CA VAL A 38 -12.95 4.63 0.80
C VAL A 38 -13.27 6.07 0.39
N ALA A 39 -12.83 7.10 1.10
CA ALA A 39 -13.14 8.50 0.77
C ALA A 39 -11.95 9.46 0.98
N PRO A 40 -11.93 10.60 0.25
CA PRO A 40 -10.83 11.56 0.26
C PRO A 40 -10.42 12.09 1.65
N PRO A 41 -11.33 12.30 2.63
CA PRO A 41 -10.93 12.83 3.94
C PRO A 41 -9.91 12.00 4.70
N LEU A 42 -9.82 10.69 4.43
CA LEU A 42 -8.81 9.82 5.03
C LEU A 42 -7.39 10.30 4.72
N LEU A 43 -7.18 10.78 3.50
CA LEU A 43 -5.86 11.16 2.99
C LEU A 43 -5.26 12.39 3.70
N ALA A 44 -6.09 13.19 4.40
CA ALA A 44 -5.59 14.27 5.24
C ALA A 44 -4.61 13.80 6.34
N ALA A 45 -4.68 12.52 6.72
CA ALA A 45 -3.73 11.91 7.65
C ALA A 45 -2.29 11.84 7.09
N PHE A 46 -2.12 11.86 5.77
CA PHE A 46 -0.82 11.81 5.11
C PHE A 46 -0.29 13.21 4.74
N GLU A 47 -1.11 14.26 4.91
CA GLU A 47 -0.70 15.64 4.61
C GLU A 47 0.42 16.12 5.54
N GLY A 48 1.31 16.95 5.00
CA GLY A 48 2.36 17.63 5.78
C GLY A 48 3.57 16.77 6.13
N HIS A 49 3.58 15.48 5.79
CA HIS A 49 4.72 14.59 6.00
C HIS A 49 5.71 14.58 4.83
N GLY A 50 5.28 15.07 3.65
CA GLY A 50 6.11 15.10 2.44
C GLY A 50 6.20 13.72 1.76
N PHE A 51 5.17 12.88 1.92
CA PHE A 51 5.10 11.59 1.26
C PHE A 51 4.82 11.73 -0.23
N ASP A 52 5.52 10.92 -1.03
CA ASP A 52 5.15 10.57 -2.40
C ASP A 52 4.26 9.33 -2.32
N LEU A 53 2.94 9.52 -2.44
CA LEU A 53 1.96 8.45 -2.29
C LEU A 53 1.50 7.93 -3.65
N HIS A 54 1.74 6.65 -3.90
CA HIS A 54 1.26 5.93 -5.09
C HIS A 54 0.13 5.00 -4.70
N GLY A 55 -1.10 5.29 -5.11
CA GLY A 55 -2.27 4.50 -4.76
C GLY A 55 -2.87 3.76 -5.95
N VAL A 56 -3.50 2.62 -5.67
CA VAL A 56 -4.42 1.96 -6.59
C VAL A 56 -5.82 1.93 -5.98
N LEU A 57 -6.84 1.75 -6.81
CA LEU A 57 -8.24 1.69 -6.38
C LEU A 57 -8.61 0.28 -5.94
N GLY A 58 -9.27 0.18 -4.79
CA GLY A 58 -9.96 -1.01 -4.33
C GLY A 58 -11.46 -1.04 -4.70
N ASN A 59 -12.16 -2.06 -4.23
CA ASN A 59 -13.58 -2.23 -4.52
C ASN A 59 -14.51 -1.34 -3.66
N ASN A 60 -14.01 -0.80 -2.55
CA ASN A 60 -14.77 0.11 -1.69
C ASN A 60 -14.47 1.60 -1.95
N ASP A 61 -13.56 1.91 -2.86
CA ASP A 61 -13.21 3.30 -3.14
C ASP A 61 -14.30 4.00 -3.93
N GLY A 62 -14.75 5.13 -3.39
CA GLY A 62 -15.71 6.05 -4.00
C GLY A 62 -15.11 7.43 -4.19
N GLU A 63 -15.90 8.37 -4.72
CA GLU A 63 -15.46 9.76 -4.95
C GLU A 63 -14.11 9.85 -5.69
N LEU A 64 -13.98 9.10 -6.78
CA LEU A 64 -12.71 8.86 -7.48
C LEU A 64 -11.97 10.14 -7.86
N ASP A 65 -12.69 11.14 -8.37
CA ASP A 65 -12.11 12.45 -8.72
C ASP A 65 -11.55 13.16 -7.48
N GLY A 66 -12.21 13.00 -6.33
CA GLY A 66 -11.76 13.53 -5.05
C GLY A 66 -10.54 12.83 -4.51
N LEU A 67 -10.49 11.49 -4.62
CA LEU A 67 -9.31 10.71 -4.22
C LEU A 67 -8.10 11.09 -5.09
N GLU A 68 -8.27 11.14 -6.42
CA GLU A 68 -7.22 11.51 -7.35
C GLU A 68 -6.66 12.89 -7.00
N GLN A 69 -7.52 13.90 -6.90
CA GLN A 69 -7.11 15.26 -6.58
C GLN A 69 -6.39 15.35 -5.22
N THR A 70 -6.91 14.67 -4.19
CA THR A 70 -6.30 14.74 -2.85
C THR A 70 -4.95 14.05 -2.81
N ILE A 71 -4.78 12.92 -3.52
CA ILE A 71 -3.48 12.24 -3.62
C ILE A 71 -2.47 13.11 -4.36
N GLU A 72 -2.84 13.68 -5.51
CA GLU A 72 -1.97 14.56 -6.28
C GLU A 72 -1.59 15.85 -5.54
N ASP A 73 -2.43 16.32 -4.62
CA ASP A 73 -2.14 17.49 -3.78
C ASP A 73 -1.12 17.20 -2.66
N LEU A 74 -0.80 15.91 -2.35
CA LEU A 74 0.19 15.57 -1.31
C LEU A 74 1.61 15.92 -1.72
N SER A 75 1.99 15.65 -2.98
CA SER A 75 3.29 15.98 -3.56
C SER A 75 3.24 15.97 -5.08
N ASP A 76 4.27 16.54 -5.74
CA ASP A 76 4.38 16.55 -7.21
C ASP A 76 4.54 15.14 -7.81
N ASP A 77 5.01 14.17 -7.02
CA ASP A 77 5.25 12.78 -7.43
C ASP A 77 4.14 11.81 -6.97
N SER A 78 3.18 12.29 -6.16
CA SER A 78 2.03 11.48 -5.72
C SER A 78 1.03 11.25 -6.86
N GLN A 79 0.51 10.02 -6.97
CA GLN A 79 -0.40 9.64 -8.05
C GLN A 79 -1.39 8.54 -7.66
N LEU A 80 -2.65 8.68 -8.12
CA LEU A 80 -3.62 7.59 -8.16
C LEU A 80 -3.56 6.91 -9.54
N HIS A 81 -3.13 5.64 -9.56
CA HIS A 81 -2.84 4.90 -10.80
C HIS A 81 -4.04 4.14 -11.39
N GLY A 82 -5.24 4.30 -10.83
CA GLY A 82 -6.39 3.48 -11.19
C GLY A 82 -6.32 2.12 -10.50
N ARG A 83 -6.62 1.02 -11.20
CA ARG A 83 -6.71 -0.31 -10.58
C ARG A 83 -5.38 -1.05 -10.45
N TYR A 84 -4.38 -0.64 -11.18
CA TYR A 84 -3.06 -1.28 -11.24
C TYR A 84 -1.98 -0.23 -11.35
N ALA A 85 -0.84 -0.50 -10.76
CA ALA A 85 0.37 0.30 -10.94
C ALA A 85 1.58 -0.59 -11.20
N ASP A 86 2.43 -0.17 -12.12
CA ASP A 86 3.77 -0.70 -12.32
C ASP A 86 4.76 0.38 -11.90
N LEU A 87 5.48 0.14 -10.83
CA LEU A 87 6.37 1.11 -10.19
C LEU A 87 7.78 0.57 -10.16
N THR A 88 8.75 1.46 -10.23
CA THR A 88 10.18 1.10 -10.12
C THR A 88 10.83 1.94 -9.03
N PHE A 89 11.41 1.29 -8.03
CA PHE A 89 12.11 1.93 -6.92
C PHE A 89 13.57 1.44 -6.89
N ASP A 90 14.53 2.32 -7.21
CA ASP A 90 15.96 1.98 -7.28
C ASP A 90 16.29 0.74 -8.14
N GLY A 91 15.48 0.50 -9.17
CA GLY A 91 15.62 -0.64 -10.07
C GLY A 91 14.83 -1.88 -9.65
N THR A 92 14.16 -1.86 -8.49
CA THR A 92 13.23 -2.90 -8.03
C THR A 92 11.87 -2.70 -8.68
N GLU A 93 11.37 -3.70 -9.41
CA GLU A 93 10.10 -3.65 -10.13
C GLU A 93 8.95 -4.13 -9.22
N VAL A 94 7.96 -3.26 -9.00
CA VAL A 94 6.84 -3.51 -8.09
C VAL A 94 5.51 -3.37 -8.84
N HIS A 95 4.72 -4.44 -8.88
CA HIS A 95 3.34 -4.39 -9.34
C HIS A 95 2.40 -4.23 -8.15
N VAL A 96 1.41 -3.34 -8.29
CA VAL A 96 0.44 -3.05 -7.24
C VAL A 96 -0.98 -3.24 -7.77
N LEU A 97 -1.80 -3.96 -7.01
CA LEU A 97 -3.22 -4.14 -7.26
C LEU A 97 -3.97 -4.29 -5.93
N HIS A 98 -5.29 -4.13 -5.95
CA HIS A 98 -6.06 -4.36 -4.72
C HIS A 98 -6.27 -5.86 -4.44
N GLY A 99 -6.56 -6.66 -5.46
CA GLY A 99 -6.75 -8.11 -5.32
C GLY A 99 -8.21 -8.57 -5.22
N ASP A 100 -9.17 -7.67 -5.41
CA ASP A 100 -10.62 -7.96 -5.33
C ASP A 100 -11.13 -8.89 -6.46
N GLN A 101 -10.33 -9.14 -7.48
CA GLN A 101 -10.63 -10.15 -8.50
C GLN A 101 -10.19 -11.57 -8.07
N GLY A 102 -9.56 -11.71 -6.91
CA GLY A 102 -9.16 -12.97 -6.30
C GLY A 102 -7.68 -13.28 -6.38
N LEU A 103 -7.24 -14.25 -5.58
CA LEU A 103 -5.83 -14.67 -5.49
C LEU A 103 -5.28 -15.23 -6.80
N GLU A 104 -6.14 -15.74 -7.70
CA GLU A 104 -5.71 -16.21 -9.02
C GLU A 104 -5.14 -15.06 -9.85
N GLU A 105 -5.73 -13.86 -9.77
CA GLU A 105 -5.19 -12.67 -10.45
C GLU A 105 -3.84 -12.28 -9.85
N VAL A 106 -3.75 -12.18 -8.52
CA VAL A 106 -2.49 -11.87 -7.82
C VAL A 106 -1.36 -12.82 -8.23
N ASN A 107 -1.64 -14.13 -8.21
CA ASN A 107 -0.67 -15.14 -8.61
C ASN A 107 -0.29 -15.03 -10.09
N SER A 108 -1.26 -14.78 -10.97
CA SER A 108 -1.00 -14.62 -12.41
C SER A 108 -0.09 -13.43 -12.69
N ARG A 109 -0.22 -12.32 -11.94
CA ARG A 109 0.69 -11.16 -12.04
C ARG A 109 2.11 -11.54 -11.62
N ALA A 110 2.25 -12.24 -10.50
CA ALA A 110 3.55 -12.72 -10.03
C ALA A 110 4.20 -13.73 -11.00
N GLU A 111 3.41 -14.67 -11.54
CA GLU A 111 3.89 -15.67 -12.50
C GLU A 111 4.25 -15.09 -13.88
N SER A 112 3.71 -13.91 -14.23
CA SER A 112 3.98 -13.29 -15.54
C SER A 112 5.46 -12.98 -15.77
N GLY A 113 6.23 -12.82 -14.69
CA GLY A 113 7.64 -12.45 -14.69
C GLY A 113 7.84 -10.97 -15.09
N GLY A 114 8.78 -10.32 -14.47
CA GLY A 114 9.06 -8.91 -14.72
C GLY A 114 8.82 -8.01 -13.50
N TYR A 115 8.38 -8.62 -12.40
CA TYR A 115 8.27 -7.94 -11.11
C TYR A 115 9.08 -8.68 -10.06
N ASP A 116 9.80 -7.94 -9.23
CA ASP A 116 10.44 -8.44 -8.02
C ASP A 116 9.41 -8.62 -6.91
N TYR A 117 8.43 -7.69 -6.86
CA TYR A 117 7.36 -7.69 -5.88
C TYR A 117 5.97 -7.50 -6.53
N VAL A 118 4.97 -8.19 -5.97
CA VAL A 118 3.54 -7.91 -6.19
C VAL A 118 2.90 -7.57 -4.86
N CYS A 119 2.45 -6.32 -4.70
CA CYS A 119 1.81 -5.82 -3.49
C CYS A 119 0.29 -5.77 -3.68
N TYR A 120 -0.47 -6.28 -2.70
CA TYR A 120 -1.92 -6.35 -2.78
C TYR A 120 -2.59 -6.20 -1.40
N GLY A 121 -3.91 -6.01 -1.36
CA GLY A 121 -4.72 -5.88 -0.16
C GLY A 121 -5.91 -6.84 -0.12
N HIS A 122 -7.12 -6.32 0.14
CA HIS A 122 -8.43 -6.97 0.05
C HIS A 122 -8.67 -8.14 1.03
N PHE A 123 -7.71 -9.02 1.24
CA PHE A 123 -7.89 -10.22 2.08
C PHE A 123 -7.67 -9.96 3.57
N HIS A 124 -7.24 -8.76 3.94
CA HIS A 124 -7.05 -8.28 5.31
C HIS A 124 -6.13 -9.19 6.15
N VAL A 125 -5.07 -9.64 5.55
CA VAL A 125 -4.05 -10.50 6.19
C VAL A 125 -2.67 -9.88 5.97
N ALA A 126 -1.78 -10.04 6.93
CA ALA A 126 -0.37 -9.72 6.73
C ALA A 126 0.34 -10.99 6.24
N GLU A 127 0.84 -10.97 5.02
CA GLU A 127 1.55 -12.11 4.45
C GLU A 127 2.68 -11.70 3.52
N GLU A 128 3.71 -12.52 3.53
CA GLU A 128 4.78 -12.55 2.54
C GLU A 128 4.92 -13.99 2.03
N ARG A 129 4.96 -14.17 0.72
CA ARG A 129 5.14 -15.47 0.09
C ARG A 129 5.80 -15.35 -1.27
N SER A 130 6.42 -16.43 -1.74
CA SER A 130 7.03 -16.46 -3.07
C SER A 130 6.12 -17.15 -4.10
N VAL A 131 6.09 -16.59 -5.30
CA VAL A 131 5.47 -17.19 -6.49
C VAL A 131 6.51 -17.13 -7.61
N GLY A 132 7.15 -18.26 -7.90
CA GLY A 132 8.33 -18.27 -8.74
C GLY A 132 9.47 -17.44 -8.11
N ASP A 133 10.01 -16.50 -8.86
CA ASP A 133 11.05 -15.57 -8.40
C ASP A 133 10.49 -14.26 -7.85
N THR A 134 9.16 -14.07 -7.86
CA THR A 134 8.49 -12.87 -7.38
C THR A 134 8.04 -13.02 -5.92
N THR A 135 8.28 -12.02 -5.10
CA THR A 135 7.74 -11.93 -3.73
C THR A 135 6.37 -11.25 -3.75
N VAL A 136 5.38 -11.90 -3.16
CA VAL A 136 4.01 -11.39 -3.04
C VAL A 136 3.77 -10.94 -1.61
N VAL A 137 3.30 -9.70 -1.43
CA VAL A 137 3.16 -9.04 -0.12
C VAL A 137 1.75 -8.49 0.05
N ASN A 138 1.12 -8.81 1.19
CA ASN A 138 -0.07 -8.12 1.68
C ASN A 138 0.29 -7.47 3.03
N PRO A 139 0.20 -6.14 3.17
CA PRO A 139 0.66 -5.45 4.38
C PRO A 139 -0.27 -5.63 5.59
N GLY A 140 -1.51 -6.09 5.36
CA GLY A 140 -2.55 -6.13 6.38
C GLY A 140 -3.67 -5.12 6.13
N ALA A 141 -4.48 -4.82 7.15
CA ALA A 141 -5.62 -3.92 7.06
C ALA A 141 -5.90 -3.21 8.40
N HIS A 142 -6.66 -2.09 8.37
CA HIS A 142 -6.74 -1.14 9.47
C HIS A 142 -8.17 -0.70 9.81
N PHE A 143 -9.07 -1.63 10.12
CA PHE A 143 -10.40 -1.32 10.62
C PHE A 143 -10.78 -2.20 11.83
N PRO A 144 -11.77 -1.81 12.64
CA PRO A 144 -11.97 -2.37 13.99
C PRO A 144 -12.16 -3.89 14.08
N THR A 145 -12.62 -4.56 13.02
CA THR A 145 -12.85 -6.01 13.03
C THR A 145 -11.67 -6.84 12.56
N VAL A 146 -10.59 -6.18 12.11
CA VAL A 146 -9.34 -6.88 11.72
C VAL A 146 -8.66 -7.42 12.97
N PRO A 147 -8.25 -8.71 12.98
CA PRO A 147 -7.44 -9.25 14.06
C PRO A 147 -6.15 -8.44 14.26
N GLU A 148 -5.78 -8.18 15.51
CA GLU A 148 -4.62 -7.34 15.88
C GLU A 148 -3.33 -7.75 15.15
N GLN A 149 -3.10 -9.07 14.99
CA GLN A 149 -1.93 -9.60 14.29
C GLN A 149 -1.85 -9.23 12.80
N TYR A 150 -2.93 -8.70 12.19
CA TYR A 150 -3.00 -8.25 10.79
C TYR A 150 -3.12 -6.73 10.67
N ARG A 151 -3.05 -6.00 11.79
CA ARG A 151 -3.00 -4.54 11.82
C ARG A 151 -1.55 -4.11 11.69
N SER A 152 -1.04 -4.15 10.47
CA SER A 152 0.36 -3.85 10.16
C SER A 152 0.50 -3.12 8.83
N VAL A 153 1.63 -2.50 8.66
CA VAL A 153 2.15 -2.04 7.38
C VAL A 153 3.37 -2.89 7.04
N ALA A 154 3.77 -2.91 5.78
CA ALA A 154 5.03 -3.49 5.37
C ALA A 154 6.01 -2.39 4.96
N VAL A 155 7.30 -2.65 5.14
CA VAL A 155 8.39 -1.80 4.67
C VAL A 155 9.27 -2.64 3.77
N LEU A 156 9.37 -2.25 2.51
CA LEU A 156 10.31 -2.82 1.55
C LEU A 156 11.61 -2.03 1.61
N ASP A 157 12.72 -2.71 1.87
CA ASP A 157 14.06 -2.15 1.70
C ASP A 157 14.67 -2.66 0.40
N THR A 158 14.81 -1.77 -0.59
CA THR A 158 15.32 -2.12 -1.93
C THR A 158 16.83 -2.40 -1.95
N ASP A 159 17.56 -1.99 -0.91
CA ASP A 159 19.00 -2.24 -0.82
C ASP A 159 19.33 -3.66 -0.33
N THR A 160 18.42 -4.25 0.47
CA THR A 160 18.59 -5.58 1.06
C THR A 160 17.63 -6.63 0.49
N ASP A 161 16.63 -6.22 -0.31
CA ASP A 161 15.54 -7.06 -0.81
C ASP A 161 14.74 -7.73 0.34
N GLU A 162 14.51 -6.98 1.42
CA GLU A 162 13.81 -7.49 2.61
C GLU A 162 12.47 -6.77 2.82
N ILE A 163 11.49 -7.51 3.34
CA ILE A 163 10.20 -6.99 3.83
C ILE A 163 10.17 -7.07 5.35
N GLU A 164 9.87 -5.95 6.00
CA GLU A 164 9.59 -5.89 7.43
C GLU A 164 8.11 -5.57 7.66
N PHE A 165 7.41 -6.35 8.48
CA PHE A 165 6.07 -6.01 8.95
C PHE A 165 6.15 -5.23 10.26
N VAL A 166 5.46 -4.09 10.30
CA VAL A 166 5.42 -3.21 11.46
C VAL A 166 4.00 -3.11 11.96
N SER A 167 3.76 -3.55 13.20
CA SER A 167 2.45 -3.41 13.84
C SER A 167 2.09 -1.94 14.01
N VAL A 168 0.82 -1.61 13.77
CA VAL A 168 0.27 -0.27 13.96
C VAL A 168 -0.71 -0.32 15.11
N ASP A 169 -0.38 0.39 16.19
CA ASP A 169 -1.25 0.58 17.36
C ASP A 169 -2.01 1.91 17.18
N GLU A 170 -3.35 1.85 17.25
CA GLU A 170 -4.26 3.01 17.14
C GLU A 170 -4.48 3.68 18.52
#